data_5d919139526645499ff532d69153c743
#
_entry.id   5d919139526645499ff532d69153c743
#
_cell.length_a   1.000
_cell.length_b   1.000
_cell.length_c   1.000
_cell.angle_alpha   90.00
_cell.angle_beta   90.00
_cell.angle_gamma   90.00
#
_symmetry.space_group_name_H-M   'P 1'
#
loop_
_entity.id
_entity.type
_entity.pdbx_description
1 polymer ?
#
loop_
_entity_poly.entity_id
_entity_poly.type
_entity_poly.pdbx_seq_one_letter_code
_entity_poly.pdbx_strand_id
1 'polypeptide(L)'
;MLKWFPCEMHCHTLHSDGKFTVESLMQTAKEYGLSGIALTDHNTVSGWDEITEEREKKYVSVLKGIEWTTFFGHMLVTDCKEFVDWRDAVPDNIDEKIAEVKKRGGMVGIAHPYELGSPMCTGCFWDYHVKKWENVDYIEVWSKPFPPSKSANERAFSLWTGLLDKGYHLAATYGKDWHKKSDETEPYGCTYIGTESE
;
A
#
# COMPACT_ATOMS: atom_id res chain seq x y z
N MET A 1 -23.22 10.95 -7.45
CA MET A 1 -22.02 11.59 -8.07
C MET A 1 -20.83 11.17 -7.24
N LEU A 2 -19.77 10.62 -7.85
CA LEU A 2 -18.55 10.25 -7.11
C LEU A 2 -17.90 11.48 -6.48
N LYS A 3 -17.57 11.41 -5.20
CA LYS A 3 -16.67 12.33 -4.52
C LYS A 3 -15.30 11.68 -4.41
N TRP A 4 -14.25 12.47 -4.62
CA TRP A 4 -12.88 12.00 -4.62
C TRP A 4 -12.15 12.48 -3.38
N PHE A 5 -11.48 11.56 -2.71
CA PHE A 5 -10.80 11.79 -1.43
C PHE A 5 -9.31 11.45 -1.58
N PRO A 6 -8.40 12.38 -1.25
CA PRO A 6 -6.98 12.12 -1.28
C PRO A 6 -6.56 11.19 -0.14
N CYS A 7 -5.88 10.11 -0.46
CA CYS A 7 -5.46 9.09 0.48
C CYS A 7 -3.99 8.73 0.28
N GLU A 8 -3.32 8.37 1.38
CA GLU A 8 -2.00 7.74 1.34
C GLU A 8 -2.15 6.23 1.55
N MET A 9 -1.62 5.44 0.63
CA MET A 9 -1.90 4.01 0.57
C MET A 9 -0.79 3.12 1.15
N HIS A 10 0.31 3.72 1.66
CA HIS A 10 1.46 2.97 2.13
C HIS A 10 2.16 3.70 3.30
N CYS A 11 1.86 3.30 4.53
CA CYS A 11 2.34 3.97 5.74
C CYS A 11 2.84 2.99 6.80
N HIS A 12 3.88 3.42 7.52
CA HIS A 12 4.52 2.67 8.59
C HIS A 12 4.58 3.43 9.90
N THR A 13 4.52 2.69 11.00
CA THR A 13 4.55 3.24 12.35
C THR A 13 5.64 2.57 13.20
N LEU A 14 5.67 2.91 14.49
CA LEU A 14 6.54 2.26 15.48
C LEU A 14 6.19 0.78 15.71
N HIS A 15 5.10 0.28 15.13
CA HIS A 15 4.77 -1.14 15.13
C HIS A 15 5.66 -1.97 14.18
N SER A 16 6.33 -1.30 13.22
CA SER A 16 7.38 -1.88 12.40
C SER A 16 8.64 -1.01 12.46
N ASP A 17 8.96 -0.26 11.45
CA ASP A 17 10.19 0.52 11.34
C ASP A 17 9.96 2.02 11.07
N GLY A 18 8.70 2.45 11.03
CA GLY A 18 8.33 3.85 10.96
C GLY A 18 8.70 4.64 12.23
N LYS A 19 8.58 5.95 12.16
CA LYS A 19 8.85 6.87 13.28
C LYS A 19 7.58 7.50 13.84
N PHE A 20 6.44 7.17 13.29
CA PHE A 20 5.13 7.63 13.74
C PHE A 20 4.54 6.69 14.80
N THR A 21 3.88 7.22 15.82
CA THR A 21 2.79 6.49 16.46
C THR A 21 1.60 6.48 15.52
N VAL A 22 0.64 5.57 15.70
CA VAL A 22 -0.59 5.55 14.88
C VAL A 22 -1.29 6.92 14.96
N GLU A 23 -1.42 7.51 16.16
CA GLU A 23 -2.06 8.81 16.31
C GLU A 23 -1.28 9.93 15.61
N SER A 24 0.05 9.97 15.72
CA SER A 24 0.85 11.01 15.06
C SER A 24 0.85 10.89 13.53
N LEU A 25 0.74 9.67 13.00
CA LEU A 25 0.57 9.43 11.57
C LEU A 25 -0.79 10.01 11.08
N MET A 26 -1.88 9.67 11.77
CA MET A 26 -3.22 10.18 11.43
C MET A 26 -3.29 11.71 11.53
N GLN A 27 -2.68 12.29 12.56
CA GLN A 27 -2.59 13.74 12.70
C GLN A 27 -1.82 14.37 11.54
N THR A 28 -0.65 13.81 11.20
CA THR A 28 0.18 14.33 10.11
C THR A 28 -0.54 14.19 8.76
N ALA A 29 -1.25 13.10 8.53
CA ALA A 29 -2.07 12.93 7.33
C ALA A 29 -3.13 14.03 7.19
N LYS A 30 -3.82 14.37 8.29
CA LYS A 30 -4.76 15.49 8.33
C LYS A 30 -4.10 16.83 8.03
N GLU A 31 -2.91 17.09 8.60
CA GLU A 31 -2.13 18.31 8.36
C GLU A 31 -1.77 18.46 6.87
N TYR A 32 -1.53 17.33 6.17
CA TYR A 32 -1.29 17.31 4.73
C TYR A 32 -2.57 17.31 3.87
N GLY A 33 -3.74 17.45 4.47
CA GLY A 33 -5.03 17.52 3.76
C GLY A 33 -5.50 16.18 3.20
N LEU A 34 -4.97 15.07 3.69
CA LEU A 34 -5.44 13.74 3.34
C LEU A 34 -6.76 13.44 4.04
N SER A 35 -7.62 12.67 3.40
CA SER A 35 -8.90 12.19 3.94
C SER A 35 -8.79 10.81 4.56
N GLY A 36 -7.79 10.03 4.14
CA GLY A 36 -7.57 8.68 4.63
C GLY A 36 -6.14 8.20 4.44
N ILE A 37 -5.80 7.16 5.18
CA ILE A 37 -4.53 6.43 5.06
C ILE A 37 -4.77 4.93 5.07
N ALA A 38 -3.88 4.14 4.47
CA ALA A 38 -3.75 2.72 4.74
C ALA A 38 -2.60 2.52 5.73
N LEU A 39 -2.89 1.93 6.88
CA LEU A 39 -1.86 1.55 7.85
C LEU A 39 -1.31 0.17 7.46
N THR A 40 -0.09 0.11 6.99
CA THR A 40 0.51 -1.07 6.33
C THR A 40 1.86 -1.44 6.93
N ASP A 41 1.95 -1.48 8.26
CA ASP A 41 3.19 -1.89 8.95
C ASP A 41 3.72 -3.23 8.45
N HIS A 42 5.04 -3.38 8.37
CA HIS A 42 5.71 -4.60 7.91
C HIS A 42 5.37 -5.80 8.76
N ASN A 43 4.73 -6.79 8.14
CA ASN A 43 4.49 -8.13 8.70
C ASN A 43 3.77 -8.17 10.05
N THR A 44 3.08 -7.09 10.44
CA THR A 44 2.36 -7.00 11.71
C THR A 44 1.02 -6.28 11.56
N VAL A 45 0.09 -6.64 12.41
CA VAL A 45 -1.23 -5.99 12.56
C VAL A 45 -1.40 -5.34 13.93
N SER A 46 -0.32 -5.25 14.71
CA SER A 46 -0.38 -4.78 16.11
C SER A 46 -0.82 -3.32 16.24
N GLY A 47 -0.68 -2.50 15.19
CA GLY A 47 -1.18 -1.13 15.15
C GLY A 47 -2.69 -1.01 15.00
N TRP A 48 -3.39 -2.08 14.61
CA TRP A 48 -4.84 -2.01 14.35
C TRP A 48 -5.68 -1.72 15.58
N ASP A 49 -5.22 -2.14 16.76
CA ASP A 49 -5.93 -1.91 18.02
C ASP A 49 -5.92 -0.43 18.44
N GLU A 50 -5.01 0.34 17.87
CA GLU A 50 -4.94 1.79 18.09
C GLU A 50 -5.86 2.60 17.17
N ILE A 51 -6.46 1.99 16.15
CA ILE A 51 -7.41 2.62 15.23
C ILE A 51 -8.78 2.58 15.90
N THR A 52 -9.21 3.72 16.41
CA THR A 52 -10.51 3.86 17.08
C THR A 52 -11.39 4.84 16.33
N GLU A 53 -12.71 4.66 16.44
CA GLU A 53 -13.68 5.56 15.82
C GLU A 53 -13.50 7.02 16.29
N GLU A 54 -13.08 7.22 17.54
CA GLU A 54 -12.78 8.55 18.08
C GLU A 54 -11.60 9.20 17.34
N ARG A 55 -10.51 8.44 17.13
CA ARG A 55 -9.33 8.93 16.40
C ARG A 55 -9.66 9.21 14.94
N GLU A 56 -10.42 8.32 14.29
CA GLU A 56 -10.83 8.52 12.88
C GLU A 56 -11.69 9.77 12.73
N LYS A 57 -12.67 10.02 13.63
CA LYS A 57 -13.46 11.25 13.64
C LYS A 57 -12.62 12.50 13.90
N LYS A 58 -11.58 12.38 14.70
CA LYS A 58 -10.69 13.50 15.05
C LYS A 58 -9.70 13.84 13.92
N TYR A 59 -9.20 12.85 13.22
CA TYR A 59 -8.11 12.98 12.27
C TYR A 59 -8.52 12.61 10.84
N VAL A 60 -8.30 11.36 10.43
CA VAL A 60 -8.58 10.82 9.08
C VAL A 60 -9.05 9.37 9.20
N SER A 61 -9.77 8.87 8.20
CA SER A 61 -10.13 7.46 8.11
C SER A 61 -8.91 6.59 7.91
N VAL A 62 -8.93 5.37 8.48
CA VAL A 62 -7.81 4.42 8.39
C VAL A 62 -8.27 3.09 7.81
N LEU A 63 -7.71 2.73 6.67
CA LEU A 63 -7.82 1.40 6.12
C LEU A 63 -6.82 0.48 6.82
N LYS A 64 -7.32 -0.55 7.52
CA LYS A 64 -6.49 -1.54 8.17
C LYS A 64 -5.77 -2.39 7.11
N GLY A 65 -4.46 -2.43 7.18
CA GLY A 65 -3.64 -3.16 6.23
C GLY A 65 -2.37 -3.72 6.86
N ILE A 66 -1.62 -4.43 6.07
CA ILE A 66 -0.31 -4.97 6.39
C ILE A 66 0.52 -5.00 5.11
N GLU A 67 1.77 -4.66 5.18
CA GLU A 67 2.70 -4.95 4.11
C GLU A 67 3.39 -6.29 4.35
N TRP A 68 3.08 -7.28 3.53
CA TRP A 68 3.82 -8.53 3.49
C TRP A 68 5.21 -8.27 2.93
N THR A 69 6.17 -8.18 3.80
CA THR A 69 7.57 -7.96 3.46
C THR A 69 8.27 -9.30 3.45
N THR A 70 8.53 -9.81 2.24
CA THR A 70 9.12 -11.13 2.03
C THR A 70 10.43 -11.03 1.25
N PHE A 71 11.11 -12.15 1.10
CA PHE A 71 12.32 -12.22 0.27
C PHE A 71 12.03 -11.99 -1.23
N PHE A 72 10.80 -12.25 -1.68
CA PHE A 72 10.41 -12.27 -3.10
C PHE A 72 9.62 -11.06 -3.55
N GLY A 73 9.40 -10.10 -2.69
CA GLY A 73 8.63 -8.90 -2.99
C GLY A 73 7.77 -8.45 -1.81
N HIS A 74 7.22 -7.25 -1.95
CA HIS A 74 6.33 -6.66 -0.97
C HIS A 74 4.91 -6.58 -1.51
N MET A 75 3.93 -6.93 -0.68
CA MET A 75 2.52 -6.94 -1.05
C MET A 75 1.68 -6.24 0.02
N LEU A 76 0.93 -5.25 -0.39
CA LEU A 76 -0.02 -4.57 0.47
C LEU A 76 -1.32 -5.39 0.53
N VAL A 77 -1.68 -5.83 1.71
CA VAL A 77 -2.98 -6.45 1.99
C VAL A 77 -3.78 -5.47 2.82
N THR A 78 -4.88 -4.98 2.28
CA THR A 78 -5.71 -3.95 2.92
C THR A 78 -7.16 -4.40 3.04
N ASP A 79 -7.88 -3.82 3.99
CA ASP A 79 -9.29 -4.14 4.30
C ASP A 79 -9.57 -5.63 4.58
N CYS A 80 -8.56 -6.38 4.97
CA CYS A 80 -8.74 -7.78 5.33
C CYS A 80 -9.30 -7.89 6.76
N LYS A 81 -10.40 -8.60 6.93
CA LYS A 81 -11.07 -8.77 8.23
C LYS A 81 -10.29 -9.64 9.20
N GLU A 82 -9.47 -10.54 8.65
CA GLU A 82 -8.70 -11.51 9.39
C GLU A 82 -7.27 -11.56 8.87
N PHE A 83 -6.33 -11.78 9.77
CA PHE A 83 -4.94 -12.00 9.39
C PHE A 83 -4.79 -13.20 8.44
N VAL A 84 -4.04 -13.02 7.36
CA VAL A 84 -3.63 -14.09 6.45
C VAL A 84 -2.13 -14.31 6.59
N ASP A 85 -1.73 -15.55 6.79
CA ASP A 85 -0.32 -15.89 7.00
C ASP A 85 0.47 -15.84 5.68
N TRP A 86 1.48 -15.00 5.68
CA TRP A 86 2.36 -14.76 4.53
C TRP A 86 3.66 -15.57 4.55
N ARG A 87 4.00 -16.21 5.70
CA ARG A 87 5.34 -16.78 5.97
C ARG A 87 5.73 -17.93 5.05
N ASP A 88 4.76 -18.59 4.45
CA ASP A 88 4.96 -19.65 3.47
C ASP A 88 4.75 -19.20 2.02
N ALA A 89 4.64 -17.88 1.77
CA ALA A 89 4.53 -17.33 0.43
C ALA A 89 5.87 -17.47 -0.31
N VAL A 90 5.81 -18.13 -1.47
CA VAL A 90 6.94 -18.34 -2.38
C VAL A 90 6.51 -17.96 -3.81
N PRO A 91 7.44 -17.77 -4.77
CA PRO A 91 7.10 -17.30 -6.10
C PRO A 91 5.99 -18.08 -6.80
N ASP A 92 5.94 -19.39 -6.63
CA ASP A 92 5.02 -20.26 -7.36
C ASP A 92 3.66 -20.45 -6.69
N ASN A 93 3.49 -20.11 -5.40
CA ASN A 93 2.21 -20.23 -4.68
C ASN A 93 1.51 -18.90 -4.43
N ILE A 94 2.02 -17.79 -4.94
CA ILE A 94 1.46 -16.45 -4.67
C ILE A 94 -0.01 -16.31 -5.07
N ASP A 95 -0.44 -16.94 -6.16
CA ASP A 95 -1.84 -16.90 -6.58
C ASP A 95 -2.79 -17.55 -5.55
N GLU A 96 -2.32 -18.57 -4.82
CA GLU A 96 -3.09 -19.21 -3.74
C GLU A 96 -3.20 -18.29 -2.54
N LYS A 97 -2.11 -17.58 -2.21
CA LYS A 97 -2.06 -16.61 -1.13
C LYS A 97 -2.94 -15.39 -1.42
N ILE A 98 -2.89 -14.88 -2.63
CA ILE A 98 -3.78 -13.80 -3.10
C ILE A 98 -5.25 -14.26 -2.99
N ALA A 99 -5.57 -15.47 -3.46
CA ALA A 99 -6.91 -16.01 -3.37
C ALA A 99 -7.39 -16.16 -1.90
N GLU A 100 -6.51 -16.49 -0.97
CA GLU A 100 -6.83 -16.55 0.46
C GLU A 100 -7.19 -15.16 1.01
N VAL A 101 -6.42 -14.12 0.67
CA VAL A 101 -6.72 -12.72 1.02
C VAL A 101 -8.08 -12.31 0.46
N LYS A 102 -8.33 -12.57 -0.82
CA LYS A 102 -9.60 -12.25 -1.50
C LYS A 102 -10.79 -12.95 -0.85
N LYS A 103 -10.65 -14.22 -0.47
CA LYS A 103 -11.69 -14.98 0.22
C LYS A 103 -12.08 -14.36 1.58
N ARG A 104 -11.15 -13.66 2.24
CA ARG A 104 -11.38 -12.95 3.51
C ARG A 104 -11.83 -11.50 3.31
N GLY A 105 -12.13 -11.12 2.06
CA GLY A 105 -12.63 -9.80 1.69
C GLY A 105 -11.56 -8.72 1.56
N GLY A 106 -10.27 -9.09 1.66
CA GLY A 106 -9.16 -8.16 1.52
C GLY A 106 -8.90 -7.73 0.08
N MET A 107 -8.21 -6.60 -0.06
CA MET A 107 -7.64 -6.11 -1.31
C MET A 107 -6.13 -6.40 -1.34
N VAL A 108 -5.62 -6.62 -2.54
CA VAL A 108 -4.23 -6.95 -2.80
C VAL A 108 -3.60 -5.91 -3.71
N GLY A 109 -2.52 -5.30 -3.25
CA GLY A 109 -1.68 -4.40 -4.02
C GLY A 109 -0.24 -4.85 -4.10
N ILE A 110 0.39 -4.70 -5.25
CA ILE A 110 1.84 -4.93 -5.38
C ILE A 110 2.55 -3.63 -5.02
N ALA A 111 3.36 -3.65 -3.96
CA ALA A 111 4.13 -2.50 -3.50
C ALA A 111 5.37 -2.30 -4.37
N HIS A 112 5.61 -1.06 -4.80
CA HIS A 112 6.85 -0.60 -5.46
C HIS A 112 7.65 -1.69 -6.22
N PRO A 113 7.07 -2.40 -7.22
CA PRO A 113 7.54 -3.69 -7.74
C PRO A 113 8.96 -3.72 -8.30
N TYR A 114 9.54 -2.57 -8.58
CA TYR A 114 10.89 -2.45 -9.14
C TYR A 114 11.85 -1.66 -8.28
N GLU A 115 11.47 -1.42 -7.01
CA GLU A 115 12.35 -0.72 -6.08
C GLU A 115 13.54 -1.60 -5.70
N LEU A 116 14.71 -0.98 -5.63
CA LEU A 116 15.91 -1.57 -5.04
C LEU A 116 16.14 -0.90 -3.70
N GLY A 117 16.24 -1.67 -2.63
CA GLY A 117 16.50 -1.15 -1.30
C GLY A 117 17.82 -0.40 -1.20
N SER A 118 17.89 0.57 -0.29
CA SER A 118 19.13 1.31 0.00
C SER A 118 19.38 1.33 1.51
N PRO A 119 20.38 0.59 2.03
CA PRO A 119 21.26 -0.32 1.28
C PRO A 119 20.48 -1.39 0.52
N MET A 120 21.06 -1.96 -0.53
CA MET A 120 20.38 -2.97 -1.34
C MET A 120 19.90 -4.11 -0.44
N CYS A 121 18.59 -4.27 -0.34
CA CYS A 121 17.94 -5.33 0.41
C CYS A 121 17.28 -6.31 -0.53
N THR A 122 17.23 -7.56 -0.11
CA THR A 122 16.42 -8.58 -0.79
C THR A 122 14.95 -8.33 -0.47
N GLY A 123 14.08 -8.60 -1.45
CA GLY A 123 12.64 -8.55 -1.28
C GLY A 123 11.96 -7.25 -1.67
N CYS A 124 12.70 -6.13 -1.87
CA CYS A 124 12.07 -4.91 -2.38
C CYS A 124 11.64 -5.03 -3.85
N PHE A 125 12.31 -5.87 -4.62
CA PHE A 125 11.98 -6.16 -6.01
C PHE A 125 10.97 -7.30 -6.09
N TRP A 126 9.93 -7.14 -6.90
CA TRP A 126 8.90 -8.15 -7.08
C TRP A 126 9.39 -9.32 -7.94
N ASP A 127 9.48 -10.51 -7.34
CA ASP A 127 9.94 -11.75 -7.97
C ASP A 127 8.89 -12.88 -7.86
N TYR A 128 7.66 -12.56 -7.48
CA TYR A 128 6.56 -13.50 -7.45
C TYR A 128 5.96 -13.72 -8.84
N HIS A 129 5.57 -14.97 -9.13
CA HIS A 129 5.04 -15.40 -10.43
C HIS A 129 3.51 -15.33 -10.48
N VAL A 130 2.95 -14.14 -10.48
CA VAL A 130 1.49 -13.94 -10.59
C VAL A 130 1.00 -14.41 -11.95
N LYS A 131 0.05 -15.34 -11.95
CA LYS A 131 -0.64 -15.86 -13.14
C LYS A 131 -2.09 -15.38 -13.21
N LYS A 132 -2.71 -15.11 -12.05
CA LYS A 132 -4.12 -14.70 -11.90
C LYS A 132 -4.22 -13.22 -11.56
N TRP A 133 -3.83 -12.37 -12.50
CA TRP A 133 -3.82 -10.92 -12.35
C TRP A 133 -5.20 -10.30 -12.09
N GLU A 134 -6.28 -11.01 -12.42
CA GLU A 134 -7.65 -10.63 -12.11
C GLU A 134 -7.95 -10.59 -10.60
N ASN A 135 -7.10 -11.17 -9.76
CA ASN A 135 -7.21 -11.16 -8.31
C ASN A 135 -6.35 -10.08 -7.64
N VAL A 136 -5.52 -9.36 -8.40
CA VAL A 136 -4.75 -8.22 -7.93
C VAL A 136 -5.58 -6.95 -8.15
N ASP A 137 -5.79 -6.16 -7.11
CA ASP A 137 -6.66 -4.99 -7.16
C ASP A 137 -5.91 -3.74 -7.66
N TYR A 138 -4.65 -3.59 -7.29
CA TYR A 138 -3.86 -2.42 -7.67
C TYR A 138 -2.36 -2.69 -7.71
N ILE A 139 -1.64 -1.78 -8.34
CA ILE A 139 -0.17 -1.73 -8.32
C ILE A 139 0.22 -0.34 -7.84
N GLU A 140 1.16 -0.26 -6.91
CA GLU A 140 1.83 0.98 -6.54
C GLU A 140 2.78 1.39 -7.68
N VAL A 141 2.21 2.12 -8.62
CA VAL A 141 2.92 2.59 -9.82
C VAL A 141 3.86 3.73 -9.48
N TRP A 142 3.41 4.60 -8.58
CA TRP A 142 4.18 5.76 -8.13
C TRP A 142 4.54 5.57 -6.67
N SER A 143 5.83 5.53 -6.38
CA SER A 143 6.37 5.36 -5.03
C SER A 143 7.36 6.46 -4.69
N LYS A 144 7.37 6.85 -3.42
CA LYS A 144 8.33 7.81 -2.83
C LYS A 144 8.25 9.24 -3.40
N PRO A 145 8.97 10.21 -2.82
CA PRO A 145 9.02 11.59 -3.35
C PRO A 145 9.54 11.64 -4.78
N PHE A 146 9.05 12.62 -5.55
CA PHE A 146 9.42 12.85 -6.96
C PHE A 146 9.19 11.63 -7.87
N PRO A 147 7.99 11.03 -7.84
CA PRO A 147 7.75 9.75 -8.51
C PRO A 147 8.13 9.73 -10.01
N PRO A 148 7.88 10.77 -10.82
CA PRO A 148 8.23 10.76 -12.24
C PRO A 148 9.73 10.70 -12.54
N SER A 149 10.59 10.95 -11.54
CA SER A 149 12.05 10.91 -11.70
C SER A 149 12.68 9.56 -11.39
N LYS A 150 11.86 8.57 -11.02
CA LYS A 150 12.33 7.25 -10.58
C LYS A 150 12.16 6.21 -11.70
N SER A 151 13.26 5.62 -12.15
CA SER A 151 13.22 4.56 -13.17
C SER A 151 12.43 3.32 -12.71
N ALA A 152 12.40 3.03 -11.40
CA ALA A 152 11.58 1.97 -10.84
C ALA A 152 10.07 2.24 -11.09
N ASN A 153 9.64 3.47 -10.93
CA ASN A 153 8.26 3.88 -11.18
C ASN A 153 7.89 3.84 -12.67
N GLU A 154 8.80 4.20 -13.57
CA GLU A 154 8.57 4.07 -15.02
C GLU A 154 8.37 2.60 -15.41
N ARG A 155 9.13 1.69 -14.80
CA ARG A 155 8.95 0.25 -15.01
C ARG A 155 7.64 -0.25 -14.43
N ALA A 156 7.24 0.22 -13.24
CA ALA A 156 5.94 -0.10 -12.63
C ALA A 156 4.78 0.41 -13.49
N PHE A 157 4.89 1.61 -14.05
CA PHE A 157 3.92 2.15 -15.00
C PHE A 157 3.82 1.29 -16.27
N SER A 158 4.97 0.85 -16.81
CA SER A 158 5.00 -0.03 -17.98
C SER A 158 4.37 -1.41 -17.69
N LEU A 159 4.59 -1.97 -16.51
CA LEU A 159 3.93 -3.20 -16.07
C LEU A 159 2.41 -3.00 -16.00
N TRP A 160 1.96 -1.96 -15.31
CA TRP A 160 0.54 -1.65 -15.13
C TRP A 160 -0.17 -1.46 -16.47
N THR A 161 0.36 -0.59 -17.36
CA THR A 161 -0.23 -0.36 -18.68
C THR A 161 -0.24 -1.63 -19.54
N GLY A 162 0.83 -2.43 -19.50
CA GLY A 162 0.88 -3.71 -20.20
C GLY A 162 -0.13 -4.75 -19.70
N LEU A 163 -0.55 -4.65 -18.43
CA LEU A 163 -1.65 -5.47 -17.90
C LEU A 163 -3.01 -4.96 -18.35
N LEU A 164 -3.21 -3.63 -18.39
CA LEU A 164 -4.43 -3.04 -18.95
C LEU A 164 -4.61 -3.41 -20.43
N ASP A 165 -3.54 -3.38 -21.22
CA ASP A 165 -3.56 -3.79 -22.64
C ASP A 165 -3.96 -5.26 -22.83
N LYS A 166 -3.71 -6.10 -21.82
CA LYS A 166 -4.15 -7.50 -21.78
C LYS A 166 -5.59 -7.68 -21.28
N GLY A 167 -6.26 -6.59 -20.93
CA GLY A 167 -7.66 -6.60 -20.48
C GLY A 167 -7.85 -6.81 -18.98
N TYR A 168 -6.80 -6.75 -18.16
CA TYR A 168 -6.93 -6.76 -16.70
C TYR A 168 -7.35 -5.37 -16.20
N HIS A 169 -8.06 -5.34 -15.07
CA HIS A 169 -8.61 -4.11 -14.48
C HIS A 169 -7.97 -3.87 -13.10
N LEU A 170 -6.78 -3.31 -13.08
CA LEU A 170 -6.06 -2.96 -11.86
C LEU A 170 -6.01 -1.44 -11.69
N ALA A 171 -6.19 -0.96 -10.47
CA ALA A 171 -5.94 0.44 -10.17
C ALA A 171 -4.43 0.73 -10.12
N ALA A 172 -4.06 1.97 -10.44
CA ALA A 172 -2.73 2.50 -10.15
C ALA A 172 -2.81 3.34 -8.86
N THR A 173 -1.88 3.13 -7.94
CA THR A 173 -1.79 3.92 -6.71
C THR A 173 -0.48 4.67 -6.63
N TYR A 174 -0.48 5.68 -5.78
CA TYR A 174 0.70 6.30 -5.21
C TYR A 174 0.82 5.84 -3.76
N GLY A 175 2.03 5.45 -3.35
CA GLY A 175 2.39 5.20 -1.98
C GLY A 175 3.69 5.92 -1.66
N LYS A 176 3.69 6.73 -0.60
CA LYS A 176 4.91 7.39 -0.14
C LYS A 176 5.87 6.40 0.49
N ASP A 177 5.39 5.24 0.90
CA ASP A 177 6.13 4.32 1.77
C ASP A 177 6.59 5.09 3.01
N TRP A 178 5.57 5.59 3.75
CA TRP A 178 5.71 6.74 4.65
C TRP A 178 6.16 6.32 6.04
N HIS A 179 7.46 6.45 6.32
CA HIS A 179 8.07 6.05 7.58
C HIS A 179 8.27 7.18 8.58
N LYS A 180 8.33 8.43 8.11
CA LYS A 180 8.58 9.61 8.96
C LYS A 180 8.00 10.88 8.35
N LYS A 181 7.74 11.88 9.16
CA LYS A 181 7.37 13.22 8.68
C LYS A 181 8.46 13.73 7.75
N SER A 182 8.08 14.13 6.55
CA SER A 182 8.98 14.72 5.56
C SER A 182 9.19 16.19 5.84
N ASP A 183 10.26 16.76 5.27
CA ASP A 183 10.40 18.19 5.20
C ASP A 183 9.26 18.79 4.37
N GLU A 184 8.77 19.97 4.75
CA GLU A 184 7.62 20.63 4.11
C GLU A 184 7.82 20.93 2.62
N THR A 185 9.06 20.86 2.13
CA THR A 185 9.46 21.12 0.75
C THR A 185 9.36 19.90 -0.15
N GLU A 186 9.16 18.69 0.38
CA GLU A 186 9.05 17.50 -0.46
C GLU A 186 7.67 17.43 -1.13
N PRO A 187 7.60 17.51 -2.48
CA PRO A 187 6.35 17.24 -3.18
C PRO A 187 5.93 15.79 -2.95
N TYR A 188 4.69 15.59 -2.56
CA TYR A 188 4.11 14.27 -2.42
C TYR A 188 2.93 14.10 -3.36
N GLY A 189 2.73 12.86 -3.82
CA GLY A 189 1.51 12.44 -4.49
C GLY A 189 0.49 11.94 -3.48
N CYS A 190 -0.70 11.63 -3.96
CA CYS A 190 -1.69 10.85 -3.23
C CYS A 190 -2.56 10.06 -4.21
N THR A 191 -3.18 9.01 -3.71
CA THR A 191 -4.19 8.26 -4.44
C THR A 191 -5.55 8.90 -4.17
N TYR A 192 -6.33 9.19 -5.22
CA TYR A 192 -7.69 9.65 -5.06
C TYR A 192 -8.66 8.47 -5.09
N ILE A 193 -9.39 8.27 -4.00
CA ILE A 193 -10.42 7.23 -3.90
C ILE A 193 -11.78 7.86 -4.13
N GLY A 194 -12.51 7.34 -5.11
CA GLY A 194 -13.87 7.77 -5.44
C GLY A 194 -14.89 6.97 -4.64
N THR A 195 -15.79 7.64 -3.93
CA THR A 195 -16.92 7.01 -3.26
C THR A 195 -18.24 7.62 -3.69
N GLU A 196 -19.28 6.80 -3.75
CA GLU A 196 -20.64 7.32 -3.84
C GLU A 196 -21.01 7.80 -2.44
N SER A 197 -21.15 9.12 -2.29
CA SER A 197 -21.65 9.66 -1.02
C SER A 197 -23.15 9.48 -0.94
N GLU A 198 -23.62 8.90 0.12
CA GLU A 198 -24.94 9.25 0.64
C GLU A 198 -24.97 10.68 1.16
#